data_337b847f487c206587cbb9f802ec2314
#
_entry.id   337b847f487c206587cbb9f802ec2314
#
_cell.length_a   1.000
_cell.length_b   1.000
_cell.length_c   1.000
_cell.angle_alpha   90.00
_cell.angle_beta   90.00
_cell.angle_gamma   90.00
#
_symmetry.space_group_name_H-M   'P 1'
#
loop_
_entity.id
_entity.type
_entity.pdbx_description
1 polymer ?
#
loop_
_entity_poly.entity_id
_entity_poly.type
_entity_poly.pdbx_seq_one_letter_code
_entity_poly.pdbx_strand_id
1 'polypeptide(L)'
;AILGPNGAGKSTAMKAMLGLLNLKSGNISIDGEDISKLSPQDRVKKGISFVPQTRNVFAELTVKENLEVGAFLRTDNVNNVIEEIYDLFPILREKKDQVVGQLSGGQRQQVALGRALMIKPSVLMLDEPTAGVSPIVMDELFEHIIRVKNTKVAIIMVEQNAKQALSISDRGYVLVTGENKFEGSGKELLNDPEVRRSFLGA
;
A
#
# COMPACT_ATOMS: atom_id res chain seq x y z
N ALA A 1 -9.25 4.26 -1.57
CA ALA A 1 -8.66 3.71 -2.81
C ALA A 1 -8.59 4.76 -3.90
N ILE A 2 -7.60 4.65 -4.77
CA ILE A 2 -7.47 5.44 -6.00
C ILE A 2 -7.60 4.46 -7.17
N LEU A 3 -8.61 4.68 -7.99
CA LEU A 3 -9.02 3.80 -9.06
C LEU A 3 -8.95 4.51 -10.42
N GLY A 4 -9.00 3.73 -11.49
CA GLY A 4 -9.05 4.26 -12.86
C GLY A 4 -8.34 3.35 -13.85
N PRO A 5 -8.55 3.54 -15.16
CA PRO A 5 -7.90 2.76 -16.20
C PRO A 5 -6.38 2.99 -16.25
N ASN A 6 -5.71 2.18 -17.05
CA ASN A 6 -4.28 2.40 -17.32
C ASN A 6 -4.08 3.78 -17.96
N GLY A 7 -3.07 4.52 -17.51
CA GLY A 7 -2.82 5.88 -17.97
C GLY A 7 -3.66 6.97 -17.28
N ALA A 8 -4.58 6.62 -16.37
CA ALA A 8 -5.42 7.60 -15.66
C ALA A 8 -4.66 8.54 -14.70
N GLY A 9 -3.37 8.31 -14.44
CA GLY A 9 -2.58 9.15 -13.54
C GLY A 9 -2.39 8.59 -12.13
N LYS A 10 -2.89 7.41 -11.82
CA LYS A 10 -2.80 6.79 -10.47
C LYS A 10 -1.37 6.74 -9.92
N SER A 11 -0.43 6.12 -10.68
CA SER A 11 0.97 6.03 -10.26
C SER A 11 1.66 7.40 -10.25
N THR A 12 1.20 8.36 -11.05
CA THR A 12 1.68 9.75 -11.02
C THR A 12 1.28 10.42 -9.71
N ALA A 13 0.04 10.25 -9.28
CA ALA A 13 -0.45 10.75 -7.98
C ALA A 13 0.34 10.12 -6.83
N MET A 14 0.57 8.80 -6.86
CA MET A 14 1.39 8.11 -5.86
C MET A 14 2.82 8.67 -5.81
N LYS A 15 3.48 8.83 -6.96
CA LYS A 15 4.83 9.39 -7.03
C LYS A 15 4.90 10.84 -6.53
N ALA A 16 3.87 11.64 -6.79
CA ALA A 16 3.78 13.02 -6.27
C ALA A 16 3.65 13.00 -4.74
N MET A 17 2.78 12.14 -4.19
CA MET A 17 2.63 11.97 -2.73
C MET A 17 3.93 11.49 -2.06
N LEU A 18 4.72 10.67 -2.74
CA LEU A 18 6.03 10.21 -2.26
C LEU A 18 7.15 11.26 -2.41
N GLY A 19 6.92 12.37 -3.11
CA GLY A 19 7.96 13.37 -3.40
C GLY A 19 8.90 12.99 -4.54
N LEU A 20 8.56 11.98 -5.32
CA LEU A 20 9.33 11.55 -6.50
C LEU A 20 9.02 12.40 -7.74
N LEU A 21 7.98 13.22 -7.69
CA LEU A 21 7.60 14.18 -8.71
C LEU A 21 7.31 15.54 -8.06
N ASN A 22 7.73 16.61 -8.72
CA ASN A 22 7.43 17.97 -8.30
C ASN A 22 5.96 18.31 -8.58
N LEU A 23 5.28 18.90 -7.61
CA LEU A 23 3.95 19.45 -7.81
C LEU A 23 4.03 20.68 -8.72
N LYS A 24 3.11 20.76 -9.69
CA LYS A 24 2.90 22.00 -10.48
C LYS A 24 2.08 23.02 -9.69
N SER A 25 1.15 22.55 -8.86
CA SER A 25 0.27 23.36 -8.01
C SER A 25 -0.30 22.49 -6.89
N GLY A 26 -0.96 23.13 -5.92
CA GLY A 26 -1.54 22.46 -4.77
C GLY A 26 -0.52 22.13 -3.69
N ASN A 27 -0.96 21.40 -2.67
CA ASN A 27 -0.13 20.98 -1.54
C ASN A 27 -0.47 19.55 -1.10
N ILE A 28 0.45 18.92 -0.39
CA ILE A 28 0.31 17.63 0.25
C ILE A 28 0.57 17.84 1.74
N SER A 29 -0.36 17.40 2.57
CA SER A 29 -0.21 17.46 4.02
C SER A 29 -0.43 16.09 4.67
N ILE A 30 0.26 15.85 5.80
CA ILE A 30 0.06 14.72 6.68
C ILE A 30 -0.13 15.26 8.10
N ASP A 31 -1.22 14.86 8.77
CA ASP A 31 -1.57 15.32 10.12
C ASP A 31 -1.54 16.85 10.27
N GLY A 32 -1.95 17.58 9.20
CA GLY A 32 -1.99 19.03 9.14
C GLY A 32 -0.64 19.71 8.81
N GLU A 33 0.44 18.98 8.71
CA GLU A 33 1.76 19.50 8.32
C GLU A 33 1.94 19.43 6.79
N ASP A 34 2.32 20.54 6.15
CA ASP A 34 2.64 20.60 4.73
C ASP A 34 3.97 19.90 4.44
N ILE A 35 3.92 18.83 3.67
CA ILE A 35 5.08 18.05 3.25
C ILE A 35 5.43 18.22 1.78
N SER A 36 4.81 19.17 1.08
CA SER A 36 4.92 19.33 -0.38
C SER A 36 6.36 19.49 -0.86
N LYS A 37 7.20 20.18 -0.06
CA LYS A 37 8.60 20.48 -0.39
C LYS A 37 9.61 19.50 0.22
N LEU A 38 9.16 18.53 1.01
CA LEU A 38 10.04 17.56 1.64
C LEU A 38 10.55 16.53 0.62
N SER A 39 11.80 16.12 0.80
CA SER A 39 12.39 15.01 0.05
C SER A 39 11.63 13.70 0.31
N PRO A 40 11.72 12.68 -0.58
CA PRO A 40 11.13 11.36 -0.32
C PRO A 40 11.58 10.78 1.03
N GLN A 41 12.87 10.90 1.37
CA GLN A 41 13.43 10.41 2.62
C GLN A 41 12.80 11.10 3.85
N ASP A 42 12.59 12.41 3.77
CA ASP A 42 11.98 13.16 4.88
C ASP A 42 10.49 12.87 5.01
N ARG A 43 9.78 12.58 3.89
CA ARG A 43 8.39 12.09 3.96
C ARG A 43 8.28 10.72 4.63
N VAL A 44 9.26 9.83 4.40
CA VAL A 44 9.32 8.54 5.11
C VAL A 44 9.53 8.76 6.61
N LYS A 45 10.40 9.71 7.02
CA LYS A 45 10.57 10.09 8.44
C LYS A 45 9.30 10.69 9.05
N LYS A 46 8.42 11.30 8.24
CA LYS A 46 7.11 11.80 8.65
C LYS A 46 6.04 10.70 8.74
N GLY A 47 6.41 9.45 8.52
CA GLY A 47 5.52 8.30 8.70
C GLY A 47 4.84 7.81 7.42
N ILE A 48 5.34 8.17 6.23
CA ILE A 48 4.86 7.60 4.97
C ILE A 48 5.69 6.36 4.65
N SER A 49 5.03 5.23 4.40
CA SER A 49 5.66 4.02 3.87
C SER A 49 5.04 3.63 2.53
N PHE A 50 5.79 2.90 1.71
CA PHE A 50 5.37 2.57 0.35
C PHE A 50 5.74 1.14 -0.03
N VAL A 51 4.78 0.43 -0.61
CA VAL A 51 4.97 -0.89 -1.23
C VAL A 51 4.75 -0.73 -2.74
N PRO A 52 5.80 -0.80 -3.56
CA PRO A 52 5.67 -0.73 -5.02
C PRO A 52 5.07 -2.03 -5.58
N GLN A 53 4.48 -1.96 -6.77
CA GLN A 53 3.91 -3.08 -7.49
C GLN A 53 4.93 -4.20 -7.76
N THR A 54 6.15 -3.84 -8.11
CA THR A 54 7.22 -4.79 -8.47
C THR A 54 8.48 -4.53 -7.64
N ARG A 55 9.35 -5.55 -7.53
CA ARG A 55 10.62 -5.48 -6.79
C ARG A 55 10.42 -5.00 -5.35
N ASN A 56 9.33 -5.44 -4.75
CA ASN A 56 8.90 -5.03 -3.41
C ASN A 56 9.54 -5.84 -2.27
N VAL A 57 10.42 -6.79 -2.57
CA VAL A 57 11.20 -7.59 -1.60
C VAL A 57 12.63 -7.79 -2.09
N PHE A 58 13.54 -8.09 -1.17
CA PHE A 58 14.89 -8.55 -1.47
C PHE A 58 14.88 -10.08 -1.53
N ALA A 59 14.86 -10.61 -2.75
CA ALA A 59 14.66 -12.04 -2.99
C ALA A 59 15.79 -12.92 -2.43
N GLU A 60 17.01 -12.40 -2.36
CA GLU A 60 18.21 -13.09 -1.88
C GLU A 60 18.35 -13.12 -0.35
N LEU A 61 17.57 -12.27 0.34
CA LEU A 61 17.56 -12.19 1.80
C LEU A 61 16.47 -13.09 2.39
N THR A 62 16.64 -13.49 3.64
CA THR A 62 15.62 -14.19 4.43
C THR A 62 14.45 -13.26 4.74
N VAL A 63 13.34 -13.83 5.20
CA VAL A 63 12.19 -13.06 5.69
C VAL A 63 12.62 -12.10 6.79
N LYS A 64 13.36 -12.58 7.79
CA LYS A 64 13.84 -11.76 8.91
C LYS A 64 14.71 -10.60 8.42
N GLU A 65 15.70 -10.87 7.58
CA GLU A 65 16.57 -9.83 7.02
C GLU A 65 15.79 -8.80 6.20
N ASN A 66 14.77 -9.20 5.43
CA ASN A 66 13.87 -8.26 4.74
C ASN A 66 13.17 -7.32 5.74
N LEU A 67 12.68 -7.84 6.86
CA LEU A 67 12.06 -7.01 7.91
C LEU A 67 13.10 -6.06 8.53
N GLU A 68 14.29 -6.56 8.89
CA GLU A 68 15.37 -5.75 9.48
C GLU A 68 15.78 -4.59 8.56
N VAL A 69 15.89 -4.84 7.23
CA VAL A 69 16.13 -3.76 6.25
C VAL A 69 15.01 -2.71 6.28
N GLY A 70 13.75 -3.13 6.51
CA GLY A 70 12.62 -2.21 6.65
C GLY A 70 12.75 -1.26 7.85
N ALA A 71 13.53 -1.61 8.84
CA ALA A 71 13.74 -0.84 10.06
C ALA A 71 14.88 0.21 9.98
N PHE A 72 15.42 0.50 8.81
CA PHE A 72 16.65 1.31 8.61
C PHE A 72 16.62 2.72 9.23
N LEU A 73 15.43 3.28 9.49
CA LEU A 73 15.28 4.58 10.18
C LEU A 73 15.14 4.47 11.70
N ARG A 74 15.09 3.25 12.25
CA ARG A 74 14.84 3.01 13.67
C ARG A 74 16.15 2.92 14.42
N THR A 75 16.13 3.43 15.66
CA THR A 75 17.26 3.35 16.59
C THR A 75 16.93 2.57 17.87
N ASP A 76 15.68 2.12 17.98
CA ASP A 76 15.15 1.36 19.12
C ASP A 76 15.25 -0.16 18.88
N ASN A 77 14.71 -0.96 19.82
CA ASN A 77 14.73 -2.42 19.70
C ASN A 77 13.81 -2.91 18.58
N VAL A 78 14.41 -3.22 17.43
CA VAL A 78 13.74 -3.69 16.22
C VAL A 78 13.02 -5.04 16.46
N ASN A 79 13.52 -5.90 17.37
CA ASN A 79 12.91 -7.21 17.61
C ASN A 79 11.47 -7.11 18.09
N ASN A 80 11.12 -6.12 18.90
CA ASN A 80 9.73 -5.93 19.34
C ASN A 80 8.80 -5.67 18.16
N VAL A 81 9.26 -4.90 17.18
CA VAL A 81 8.46 -4.60 15.98
C VAL A 81 8.38 -5.82 15.06
N ILE A 82 9.44 -6.60 14.95
CA ILE A 82 9.42 -7.86 14.21
C ILE A 82 8.37 -8.82 14.79
N GLU A 83 8.28 -8.93 16.13
CA GLU A 83 7.26 -9.76 16.78
C GLU A 83 5.83 -9.25 16.48
N GLU A 84 5.60 -7.93 16.52
CA GLU A 84 4.31 -7.34 16.12
C GLU A 84 3.96 -7.69 14.66
N ILE A 85 4.94 -7.67 13.74
CA ILE A 85 4.75 -8.07 12.34
C ILE A 85 4.45 -9.58 12.23
N TYR A 86 5.10 -10.41 13.02
CA TYR A 86 4.83 -11.84 13.05
C TYR A 86 3.44 -12.17 13.62
N ASP A 87 2.93 -11.38 14.56
CA ASP A 87 1.55 -11.51 15.06
C ASP A 87 0.53 -11.13 13.99
N LEU A 88 0.87 -10.12 13.18
CA LEU A 88 0.03 -9.69 12.05
C LEU A 88 0.05 -10.68 10.89
N PHE A 89 1.21 -11.29 10.62
CA PHE A 89 1.48 -12.25 9.54
C PHE A 89 2.18 -13.51 10.07
N PRO A 90 1.47 -14.46 10.70
CA PRO A 90 2.07 -15.62 11.37
C PRO A 90 2.98 -16.47 10.48
N ILE A 91 2.66 -16.59 9.20
CA ILE A 91 3.49 -17.34 8.24
C ILE A 91 4.92 -16.79 8.12
N LEU A 92 5.12 -15.49 8.38
CA LEU A 92 6.45 -14.88 8.33
C LEU A 92 7.30 -15.34 9.52
N ARG A 93 6.69 -15.62 10.68
CA ARG A 93 7.37 -16.19 11.84
C ARG A 93 7.85 -17.61 11.54
N GLU A 94 6.98 -18.44 10.95
CA GLU A 94 7.30 -19.81 10.58
C GLU A 94 8.44 -19.89 9.56
N LYS A 95 8.51 -18.91 8.67
CA LYS A 95 9.46 -18.86 7.55
C LYS A 95 10.58 -17.83 7.73
N LYS A 96 10.82 -17.37 8.97
CA LYS A 96 11.74 -16.26 9.25
C LYS A 96 13.15 -16.42 8.68
N ASP A 97 13.65 -17.65 8.66
CA ASP A 97 14.99 -18.01 8.20
C ASP A 97 15.01 -18.47 6.72
N GLN A 98 13.84 -18.52 6.05
CA GLN A 98 13.74 -18.90 4.64
C GLN A 98 14.04 -17.71 3.73
N VAL A 99 14.79 -17.95 2.65
CA VAL A 99 15.08 -16.95 1.60
C VAL A 99 13.79 -16.59 0.87
N VAL A 100 13.51 -15.29 0.74
CA VAL A 100 12.24 -14.77 0.22
C VAL A 100 11.97 -15.18 -1.23
N GLY A 101 13.01 -15.36 -2.05
CA GLY A 101 12.88 -15.86 -3.41
C GLY A 101 12.19 -17.22 -3.54
N GLN A 102 12.23 -18.05 -2.49
CA GLN A 102 11.62 -19.38 -2.44
C GLN A 102 10.15 -19.37 -1.98
N LEU A 103 9.63 -18.23 -1.56
CA LEU A 103 8.26 -18.08 -1.07
C LEU A 103 7.24 -18.00 -2.23
N SER A 104 5.97 -18.30 -1.93
CA SER A 104 4.87 -18.06 -2.87
C SER A 104 4.67 -16.55 -3.13
N GLY A 105 3.97 -16.20 -4.21
CA GLY A 105 3.64 -14.80 -4.51
C GLY A 105 2.94 -14.08 -3.35
N GLY A 106 1.92 -14.71 -2.76
CA GLY A 106 1.19 -14.16 -1.61
C GLY A 106 2.08 -14.00 -0.37
N GLN A 107 2.95 -14.97 -0.09
CA GLN A 107 3.90 -14.86 1.03
C GLN A 107 4.91 -13.73 0.80
N ARG A 108 5.40 -13.54 -0.43
CA ARG A 108 6.26 -12.38 -0.76
C ARG A 108 5.54 -11.05 -0.55
N GLN A 109 4.25 -10.97 -0.86
CA GLN A 109 3.46 -9.76 -0.59
C GLN A 109 3.33 -9.49 0.91
N GLN A 110 3.15 -10.53 1.73
CA GLN A 110 3.16 -10.37 3.20
C GLN A 110 4.52 -9.86 3.71
N VAL A 111 5.65 -10.36 3.15
CA VAL A 111 6.99 -9.83 3.47
C VAL A 111 7.09 -8.35 3.09
N ALA A 112 6.60 -7.95 1.91
CA ALA A 112 6.63 -6.56 1.45
C ALA A 112 5.81 -5.64 2.38
N LEU A 113 4.60 -6.08 2.79
CA LEU A 113 3.77 -5.37 3.77
C LEU A 113 4.47 -5.28 5.12
N GLY A 114 4.96 -6.40 5.65
CA GLY A 114 5.68 -6.45 6.92
C GLY A 114 6.89 -5.51 6.92
N ARG A 115 7.71 -5.54 5.86
CA ARG A 115 8.85 -4.63 5.71
C ARG A 115 8.45 -3.16 5.73
N ALA A 116 7.36 -2.82 5.05
CA ALA A 116 6.86 -1.45 5.00
C ALA A 116 6.32 -0.97 6.37
N LEU A 117 5.83 -1.88 7.19
CA LEU A 117 5.31 -1.60 8.53
C LEU A 117 6.39 -1.48 9.60
N MET A 118 7.63 -1.91 9.31
CA MET A 118 8.73 -1.87 10.28
C MET A 118 9.05 -0.48 10.82
N ILE A 119 8.82 0.58 10.03
CA ILE A 119 9.00 1.97 10.48
C ILE A 119 7.82 2.48 11.33
N LYS A 120 6.79 1.67 11.59
CA LYS A 120 5.51 2.08 12.23
C LYS A 120 4.91 3.31 11.56
N PRO A 121 4.55 3.22 10.27
CA PRO A 121 4.06 4.37 9.52
C PRO A 121 2.68 4.80 10.00
N SER A 122 2.38 6.10 9.86
CA SER A 122 0.99 6.60 9.97
C SER A 122 0.22 6.42 8.66
N VAL A 123 0.93 6.39 7.51
CA VAL A 123 0.34 6.18 6.18
C VAL A 123 1.12 5.10 5.42
N LEU A 124 0.42 4.05 5.01
CA LEU A 124 0.94 3.00 4.12
C LEU A 124 0.35 3.19 2.72
N MET A 125 1.22 3.34 1.73
CA MET A 125 0.84 3.47 0.33
C MET A 125 1.11 2.16 -0.42
N LEU A 126 0.12 1.64 -1.14
CA LEU A 126 0.16 0.37 -1.86
C LEU A 126 -0.10 0.61 -3.35
N ASP A 127 0.84 0.25 -4.20
CA ASP A 127 0.71 0.39 -5.66
C ASP A 127 0.39 -0.97 -6.28
N GLU A 128 -0.88 -1.17 -6.67
CA GLU A 128 -1.42 -2.39 -7.28
C GLU A 128 -0.99 -3.68 -6.56
N PRO A 129 -1.24 -3.80 -5.24
CA PRO A 129 -0.75 -4.92 -4.44
C PRO A 129 -1.27 -6.29 -4.91
N THR A 130 -2.40 -6.33 -5.64
CA THR A 130 -2.99 -7.57 -6.16
C THR A 130 -2.58 -7.89 -7.61
N ALA A 131 -1.71 -7.09 -8.22
CA ALA A 131 -1.32 -7.31 -9.61
C ALA A 131 -0.57 -8.65 -9.78
N GLY A 132 -1.04 -9.47 -10.72
CA GLY A 132 -0.40 -10.74 -11.07
C GLY A 132 -0.53 -11.87 -10.06
N VAL A 133 -1.42 -11.73 -9.04
CA VAL A 133 -1.73 -12.83 -8.11
C VAL A 133 -3.01 -13.57 -8.52
N SER A 134 -3.16 -14.81 -8.05
CA SER A 134 -4.39 -15.58 -8.28
C SER A 134 -5.56 -15.01 -7.47
N PRO A 135 -6.83 -15.28 -7.86
CA PRO A 135 -7.99 -14.78 -7.13
C PRO A 135 -8.01 -15.16 -5.64
N ILE A 136 -7.58 -16.37 -5.28
CA ILE A 136 -7.52 -16.83 -3.89
C ILE A 136 -6.50 -15.99 -3.10
N VAL A 137 -5.31 -15.78 -3.66
CA VAL A 137 -4.26 -14.97 -3.04
C VAL A 137 -4.67 -13.49 -2.95
N MET A 138 -5.48 -13.01 -3.90
CA MET A 138 -6.03 -11.66 -3.87
C MET A 138 -6.95 -11.46 -2.67
N ASP A 139 -7.87 -12.38 -2.41
CA ASP A 139 -8.77 -12.31 -1.25
C ASP A 139 -7.99 -12.33 0.07
N GLU A 140 -7.01 -13.23 0.20
CA GLU A 140 -6.11 -13.26 1.36
C GLU A 140 -5.37 -11.93 1.56
N LEU A 141 -4.91 -11.31 0.47
CA LEU A 141 -4.18 -10.05 0.54
C LEU A 141 -5.08 -8.89 0.98
N PHE A 142 -6.33 -8.83 0.52
CA PHE A 142 -7.30 -7.84 0.99
C PHE A 142 -7.61 -8.04 2.49
N GLU A 143 -7.70 -9.28 2.98
CA GLU A 143 -7.82 -9.55 4.41
C GLU A 143 -6.62 -9.02 5.19
N HIS A 144 -5.39 -9.22 4.68
CA HIS A 144 -4.19 -8.67 5.31
C HIS A 144 -4.19 -7.14 5.33
N ILE A 145 -4.64 -6.49 4.25
CA ILE A 145 -4.79 -5.03 4.19
C ILE A 145 -5.79 -4.55 5.25
N ILE A 146 -6.92 -5.25 5.42
CA ILE A 146 -7.90 -4.94 6.47
C ILE A 146 -7.28 -5.09 7.88
N ARG A 147 -6.50 -6.16 8.12
CA ARG A 147 -5.77 -6.32 9.40
C ARG A 147 -4.83 -5.16 9.67
N VAL A 148 -4.07 -4.72 8.66
CA VAL A 148 -3.19 -3.53 8.79
C VAL A 148 -4.01 -2.29 9.10
N LYS A 149 -5.12 -2.04 8.40
CA LYS A 149 -6.04 -0.92 8.68
C LYS A 149 -6.49 -0.91 10.15
N ASN A 150 -6.78 -2.08 10.71
CA ASN A 150 -7.23 -2.21 12.10
C ASN A 150 -6.15 -1.83 13.13
N THR A 151 -4.88 -1.74 12.73
CA THR A 151 -3.81 -1.19 13.58
C THR A 151 -3.75 0.34 13.58
N LYS A 152 -4.74 1.02 12.99
CA LYS A 152 -4.86 2.49 12.86
C LYS A 152 -3.86 3.12 11.87
N VAL A 153 -3.25 2.33 11.02
CA VAL A 153 -2.47 2.83 9.87
C VAL A 153 -3.43 3.28 8.78
N ALA A 154 -3.32 4.51 8.31
CA ALA A 154 -4.08 4.97 7.15
C ALA A 154 -3.52 4.30 5.88
N ILE A 155 -4.40 3.79 5.01
CA ILE A 155 -3.97 3.10 3.80
C ILE A 155 -4.41 3.88 2.57
N ILE A 156 -3.47 4.21 1.69
CA ILE A 156 -3.73 4.69 0.34
C ILE A 156 -3.40 3.56 -0.63
N MET A 157 -4.39 3.07 -1.35
CA MET A 157 -4.21 1.94 -2.27
C MET A 157 -4.58 2.36 -3.68
N VAL A 158 -3.68 2.13 -4.63
CA VAL A 158 -3.99 2.16 -6.06
C VAL A 158 -4.30 0.74 -6.50
N GLU A 159 -5.43 0.54 -7.17
CA GLU A 159 -5.86 -0.77 -7.63
C GLU A 159 -6.56 -0.72 -8.99
N GLN A 160 -6.48 -1.84 -9.72
CA GLN A 160 -7.25 -2.07 -10.94
C GLN A 160 -8.55 -2.82 -10.64
N ASN A 161 -8.55 -3.70 -9.63
CA ASN A 161 -9.75 -4.40 -9.18
C ASN A 161 -10.63 -3.45 -8.35
N ALA A 162 -11.35 -2.58 -9.06
CA ALA A 162 -12.12 -1.52 -8.45
C ALA A 162 -13.20 -2.03 -7.49
N LYS A 163 -13.87 -3.15 -7.80
CA LYS A 163 -14.94 -3.69 -6.96
C LYS A 163 -14.43 -4.13 -5.59
N GLN A 164 -13.36 -4.92 -5.54
CA GLN A 164 -12.79 -5.38 -4.28
C GLN A 164 -12.14 -4.22 -3.51
N ALA A 165 -11.38 -3.35 -4.19
CA ALA A 165 -10.78 -2.20 -3.55
C ALA A 165 -11.81 -1.28 -2.88
N LEU A 166 -12.92 -0.97 -3.56
CA LEU A 166 -14.00 -0.15 -3.01
C LEU A 166 -14.72 -0.83 -1.84
N SER A 167 -14.84 -2.17 -1.86
CA SER A 167 -15.55 -2.89 -0.80
C SER A 167 -14.89 -2.76 0.59
N ILE A 168 -13.57 -2.53 0.63
CA ILE A 168 -12.80 -2.38 1.88
C ILE A 168 -12.42 -0.92 2.19
N SER A 169 -12.72 0.00 1.26
CA SER A 169 -12.30 1.40 1.37
C SER A 169 -13.34 2.27 2.04
N ASP A 170 -12.91 3.14 2.96
CA ASP A 170 -13.75 4.17 3.55
C ASP A 170 -14.05 5.27 2.52
N ARG A 171 -13.08 5.58 1.62
CA ARG A 171 -13.18 6.59 0.58
C ARG A 171 -12.53 6.12 -0.71
N GLY A 172 -13.15 6.41 -1.83
CA GLY A 172 -12.64 6.12 -3.16
C GLY A 172 -12.53 7.38 -4.01
N TYR A 173 -11.55 7.38 -4.91
CA TYR A 173 -11.32 8.38 -5.94
C TYR A 173 -11.16 7.66 -7.27
N VAL A 174 -11.91 8.09 -8.28
CA VAL A 174 -11.82 7.50 -9.63
C VAL A 174 -11.19 8.49 -10.57
N LEU A 175 -9.97 8.18 -11.00
CA LEU A 175 -9.22 9.02 -11.92
C LEU A 175 -9.50 8.64 -13.38
N VAL A 176 -9.73 9.64 -14.23
CA VAL A 176 -9.88 9.51 -15.68
C VAL A 176 -9.03 10.57 -16.34
N THR A 177 -8.10 10.17 -17.19
CA THR A 177 -7.24 11.09 -17.98
C THR A 177 -6.56 12.17 -17.13
N GLY A 178 -6.11 11.80 -15.91
CA GLY A 178 -5.40 12.69 -15.00
C GLY A 178 -6.28 13.53 -14.10
N GLU A 179 -7.61 13.40 -14.18
CA GLU A 179 -8.57 14.15 -13.37
C GLU A 179 -9.33 13.24 -12.41
N ASN A 180 -9.66 13.74 -11.22
CA ASN A 180 -10.57 13.05 -10.29
C ASN A 180 -12.01 13.26 -10.76
N LYS A 181 -12.61 12.21 -11.33
CA LYS A 181 -13.96 12.30 -11.91
C LYS A 181 -15.06 11.95 -10.92
N PHE A 182 -14.80 10.94 -10.05
CA PHE A 182 -15.75 10.52 -9.02
C PHE A 182 -15.03 10.40 -7.68
N GLU A 183 -15.75 10.78 -6.64
CA GLU A 183 -15.27 10.71 -5.27
C GLU A 183 -16.46 10.41 -4.34
N GLY A 184 -16.24 9.54 -3.34
CA GLY A 184 -17.26 9.18 -2.36
C GLY A 184 -16.80 8.08 -1.44
N SER A 185 -17.67 7.60 -0.58
CA SER A 185 -17.41 6.37 0.17
C SER A 185 -17.33 5.17 -0.78
N GLY A 186 -16.61 4.12 -0.38
CA GLY A 186 -16.53 2.89 -1.18
C GLY A 186 -17.93 2.34 -1.52
N LYS A 187 -18.86 2.39 -0.56
CA LYS A 187 -20.25 1.94 -0.73
C LYS A 187 -21.03 2.79 -1.73
N GLU A 188 -20.88 4.11 -1.70
CA GLU A 188 -21.53 5.02 -2.66
C GLU A 188 -21.03 4.74 -4.08
N LEU A 189 -19.71 4.68 -4.26
CA LEU A 189 -19.13 4.41 -5.58
C LEU A 189 -19.46 3.03 -6.13
N LEU A 190 -19.58 2.00 -5.27
CA LEU A 190 -20.02 0.66 -5.67
C LEU A 190 -21.46 0.64 -6.20
N ASN A 191 -22.31 1.57 -5.75
CA ASN A 191 -23.71 1.68 -6.16
C ASN A 191 -23.95 2.74 -7.22
N ASP A 192 -22.97 3.57 -7.55
CA ASP A 192 -23.08 4.59 -8.57
C ASP A 192 -23.25 3.97 -9.97
N PRO A 193 -24.31 4.29 -10.73
CA PRO A 193 -24.56 3.66 -12.03
C PRO A 193 -23.50 3.97 -13.09
N GLU A 194 -22.88 5.14 -13.04
CA GLU A 194 -21.85 5.54 -14.01
C GLU A 194 -20.51 4.85 -13.68
N VAL A 195 -20.14 4.80 -12.39
CA VAL A 195 -18.95 4.06 -11.91
C VAL A 195 -19.09 2.57 -12.24
N ARG A 196 -20.25 1.97 -11.98
CA ARG A 196 -20.53 0.57 -12.30
C ARG A 196 -20.33 0.27 -13.77
N ARG A 197 -20.96 1.04 -14.65
CA ARG A 197 -20.89 0.85 -16.10
C ARG A 197 -19.46 1.05 -16.64
N SER A 198 -18.73 2.04 -16.12
CA SER A 198 -17.44 2.45 -16.68
C SER A 198 -16.24 1.70 -16.07
N PHE A 199 -16.33 1.21 -14.82
CA PHE A 199 -15.18 0.73 -14.07
C PHE A 199 -15.40 -0.60 -13.33
N LEU A 200 -16.64 -1.06 -13.13
CA LEU A 200 -16.92 -2.28 -12.38
C LEU A 200 -17.38 -3.45 -13.25
N GLY A 201 -17.52 -3.25 -14.56
CA GLY A 201 -17.88 -4.32 -15.51
C GLY A 201 -19.35 -4.79 -15.39
N ALA A 202 -20.25 -3.89 -15.01
CA ALA A 202 -21.69 -4.17 -14.89
C ALA A 202 -22.46 -3.71 -16.11
#